data_4ab5d32f7eb03bf397550034ddad33c1
#
_entry.id   4ab5d32f7eb03bf397550034ddad33c1
#
_cell.length_a   1.000
_cell.length_b   1.000
_cell.length_c   1.000
_cell.angle_alpha   90.00
_cell.angle_beta   90.00
_cell.angle_gamma   90.00
#
_symmetry.space_group_name_H-M   'P 1'
#
loop_
_entity.id
_entity.type
_entity.pdbx_description
1 polymer ?
#
loop_
_entity_poly.entity_id
_entity_poly.type
_entity_poly.pdbx_seq_one_letter_code
_entity_poly.pdbx_strand_id
1 'polypeptide(L)'
;QALSLAQEGDVIVVNAGGDTSRGVCGENMIEIAKERGVRGFVVDGVIRDAAAARAQTDFAVFARGAEANAAFKFGSTGEINVPVAVGGIIVYPGDILVGDEDGIVAIRPQNAAKVLQDVKALTEKQETNLELIKKGVSDRSWLRKMLEEAGCQIIDKAWYEDEA
;
A
#
# COMPACT_ATOMS: atom_id res chain seq x y z
N GLN A 1 6.72 -19.79 -12.05
CA GLN A 1 8.14 -19.91 -11.67
C GLN A 1 8.49 -19.03 -10.47
N ALA A 2 7.92 -17.82 -10.31
CA ALA A 2 8.16 -16.97 -9.12
C ALA A 2 7.91 -17.74 -7.82
N LEU A 3 6.79 -18.46 -7.72
CA LEU A 3 6.48 -19.32 -6.56
C LEU A 3 7.56 -20.38 -6.27
N SER A 4 8.26 -20.86 -7.30
CA SER A 4 9.32 -21.87 -7.12
C SER A 4 10.62 -21.28 -6.57
N LEU A 5 10.83 -19.97 -6.73
CA LEU A 5 12.01 -19.24 -6.28
C LEU A 5 11.80 -18.56 -4.93
N ALA A 6 10.53 -18.31 -4.56
CA ALA A 6 10.18 -17.65 -3.33
C ALA A 6 10.60 -18.45 -2.10
N GLN A 7 11.00 -17.74 -1.06
CA GLN A 7 11.45 -18.27 0.23
C GLN A 7 10.44 -17.92 1.34
N GLU A 8 10.60 -18.55 2.49
CA GLU A 8 9.79 -18.23 3.67
C GLU A 8 9.95 -16.75 4.06
N GLY A 9 8.84 -16.09 4.29
CA GLY A 9 8.78 -14.66 4.62
C GLY A 9 8.65 -13.72 3.44
N ASP A 10 8.84 -14.19 2.21
CA ASP A 10 8.72 -13.35 1.01
C ASP A 10 7.28 -12.86 0.76
N VAL A 11 7.19 -11.72 0.10
CA VAL A 11 5.99 -11.21 -0.56
C VAL A 11 6.25 -11.16 -2.07
N ILE A 12 5.37 -11.76 -2.86
CA ILE A 12 5.48 -11.75 -4.32
C ILE A 12 4.80 -10.51 -4.87
N VAL A 13 5.58 -9.63 -5.50
CA VAL A 13 5.11 -8.40 -6.12
C VAL A 13 5.01 -8.58 -7.63
N VAL A 14 3.85 -8.33 -8.19
CA VAL A 14 3.55 -8.55 -9.62
C VAL A 14 3.15 -7.24 -10.28
N ASN A 15 3.93 -6.81 -11.25
CA ASN A 15 3.51 -5.77 -12.17
C ASN A 15 2.74 -6.41 -13.34
N ALA A 16 1.44 -6.24 -13.36
CA ALA A 16 0.57 -6.62 -14.47
C ALA A 16 0.18 -5.41 -15.35
N GLY A 17 0.89 -4.29 -15.22
CA GLY A 17 0.62 -3.08 -16.00
C GLY A 17 -0.72 -2.40 -15.70
N GLY A 18 -1.32 -2.69 -14.56
CA GLY A 18 -2.66 -2.21 -14.21
C GLY A 18 -3.79 -2.92 -14.96
N ASP A 19 -3.51 -4.01 -15.67
CA ASP A 19 -4.54 -4.75 -16.42
C ASP A 19 -5.63 -5.29 -15.49
N THR A 20 -6.87 -4.96 -15.82
CA THR A 20 -8.06 -5.40 -15.09
C THR A 20 -8.91 -6.42 -15.86
N SER A 21 -8.44 -6.88 -17.01
CA SER A 21 -9.18 -7.80 -17.88
C SER A 21 -9.00 -9.27 -17.52
N ARG A 22 -7.92 -9.62 -16.77
CA ARG A 22 -7.57 -11.01 -16.46
C ARG A 22 -6.89 -11.15 -15.10
N GLY A 23 -7.43 -12.07 -14.28
CA GLY A 23 -6.87 -12.39 -12.98
C GLY A 23 -5.50 -13.07 -13.08
N VAL A 24 -4.48 -12.43 -12.49
CA VAL A 24 -3.10 -12.90 -12.51
C VAL A 24 -2.88 -14.14 -11.64
N CYS A 25 -3.52 -14.16 -10.46
CA CYS A 25 -3.47 -15.27 -9.50
C CYS A 25 -4.86 -15.53 -8.92
N GLY A 26 -5.01 -16.64 -8.22
CA GLY A 26 -6.24 -17.06 -7.55
C GLY A 26 -5.93 -18.02 -6.42
N GLU A 27 -6.96 -18.65 -5.85
CA GLU A 27 -6.91 -19.48 -4.64
C GLU A 27 -5.80 -20.54 -4.68
N ASN A 28 -5.70 -21.33 -5.77
CA ASN A 28 -4.67 -22.35 -5.88
C ASN A 28 -3.25 -21.80 -5.74
N MET A 29 -2.99 -20.58 -6.27
CA MET A 29 -1.68 -19.95 -6.16
C MET A 29 -1.43 -19.42 -4.76
N ILE A 30 -2.45 -18.96 -4.05
CA ILE A 30 -2.38 -18.54 -2.65
C ILE A 30 -1.99 -19.75 -1.80
N GLU A 31 -2.68 -20.90 -1.93
CA GLU A 31 -2.38 -22.09 -1.14
C GLU A 31 -0.96 -22.62 -1.40
N ILE A 32 -0.51 -22.68 -2.66
CA ILE A 32 0.88 -23.04 -2.99
C ILE A 32 1.90 -22.06 -2.38
N ALA A 33 1.59 -20.77 -2.37
CA ALA A 33 2.45 -19.75 -1.78
C ALA A 33 2.56 -19.92 -0.26
N LYS A 34 1.44 -20.16 0.41
CA LYS A 34 1.39 -20.42 1.87
C LYS A 34 2.19 -21.65 2.27
N GLU A 35 2.06 -22.74 1.52
CA GLU A 35 2.83 -23.98 1.75
C GLU A 35 4.35 -23.72 1.73
N ARG A 36 4.79 -22.70 0.97
CA ARG A 36 6.19 -22.26 0.88
C ARG A 36 6.59 -21.19 1.90
N GLY A 37 5.69 -20.81 2.79
CA GLY A 37 5.94 -19.75 3.78
C GLY A 37 5.91 -18.32 3.22
N VAL A 38 5.45 -18.12 1.98
CA VAL A 38 5.22 -16.79 1.40
C VAL A 38 4.11 -16.09 2.18
N ARG A 39 4.25 -14.79 2.42
CA ARG A 39 3.36 -14.01 3.29
C ARG A 39 2.28 -13.23 2.56
N GLY A 40 2.41 -13.06 1.25
CA GLY A 40 1.39 -12.35 0.50
C GLY A 40 1.69 -12.14 -0.97
N PHE A 41 0.68 -11.62 -1.66
CA PHE A 41 0.74 -11.13 -3.03
C PHE A 41 0.41 -9.65 -3.08
N VAL A 42 1.19 -8.89 -3.85
CA VAL A 42 0.91 -7.51 -4.25
C VAL A 42 0.82 -7.50 -5.77
N VAL A 43 -0.36 -7.21 -6.32
CA VAL A 43 -0.61 -7.32 -7.76
C VAL A 43 -1.08 -5.98 -8.31
N ASP A 44 -0.28 -5.36 -9.16
CA ASP A 44 -0.72 -4.21 -9.95
C ASP A 44 -1.56 -4.66 -11.15
N GLY A 45 -2.71 -5.19 -10.84
CA GLY A 45 -3.70 -5.82 -11.69
C GLY A 45 -4.80 -6.45 -10.86
N VAL A 46 -5.53 -7.41 -11.41
CA VAL A 46 -6.65 -8.10 -10.74
C VAL A 46 -6.32 -9.56 -10.43
N ILE A 47 -7.04 -10.11 -9.45
CA ILE A 47 -6.95 -11.52 -9.04
C ILE A 47 -8.25 -12.26 -9.38
N ARG A 48 -8.24 -13.60 -9.23
CA ARG A 48 -9.45 -14.43 -9.20
C ARG A 48 -9.73 -14.87 -7.77
N ASP A 49 -10.87 -15.50 -7.60
CA ASP A 49 -11.26 -16.18 -6.35
C ASP A 49 -11.21 -15.24 -5.13
N ALA A 50 -11.73 -13.99 -5.32
CA ALA A 50 -11.63 -12.93 -4.33
C ALA A 50 -12.25 -13.29 -2.96
N ALA A 51 -13.26 -14.16 -2.92
CA ALA A 51 -13.85 -14.66 -1.68
C ALA A 51 -12.82 -15.49 -0.88
N ALA A 52 -12.12 -16.39 -1.56
CA ALA A 52 -11.08 -17.21 -0.96
C ALA A 52 -9.89 -16.32 -0.50
N ALA A 53 -9.49 -15.32 -1.29
CA ALA A 53 -8.45 -14.38 -0.92
C ALA A 53 -8.81 -13.57 0.35
N ARG A 54 -10.07 -13.10 0.46
CA ARG A 54 -10.55 -12.38 1.67
C ARG A 54 -10.67 -13.26 2.92
N ALA A 55 -10.87 -14.55 2.75
CA ALA A 55 -10.97 -15.49 3.86
C ALA A 55 -9.61 -15.82 4.49
N GLN A 56 -8.51 -15.44 3.89
CA GLN A 56 -7.17 -15.65 4.43
C GLN A 56 -6.94 -14.76 5.66
N THR A 57 -6.42 -15.33 6.73
CA THR A 57 -6.09 -14.61 7.98
C THR A 57 -4.58 -14.45 8.19
N ASP A 58 -3.79 -15.23 7.46
CA ASP A 58 -2.33 -15.35 7.59
C ASP A 58 -1.58 -15.07 6.27
N PHE A 59 -2.31 -14.66 5.24
CA PHE A 59 -1.78 -14.36 3.92
C PHE A 59 -2.40 -13.07 3.37
N ALA A 60 -1.57 -12.07 3.09
CA ALA A 60 -2.04 -10.77 2.59
C ALA A 60 -2.20 -10.77 1.06
N VAL A 61 -3.30 -10.22 0.56
CA VAL A 61 -3.51 -10.03 -0.88
C VAL A 61 -3.92 -8.59 -1.17
N PHE A 62 -3.06 -7.87 -1.88
CA PHE A 62 -3.33 -6.53 -2.37
C PHE A 62 -3.44 -6.57 -3.89
N ALA A 63 -4.55 -6.09 -4.43
CA ALA A 63 -4.81 -6.07 -5.87
C ALA A 63 -5.74 -4.91 -6.23
N ARG A 64 -5.79 -4.53 -7.50
CA ARG A 64 -6.72 -3.50 -8.01
C ARG A 64 -8.17 -3.94 -7.98
N GLY A 65 -8.43 -5.26 -7.91
CA GLY A 65 -9.77 -5.83 -7.91
C GLY A 65 -9.77 -7.31 -8.25
N ALA A 66 -10.93 -7.80 -8.70
CA ALA A 66 -11.11 -9.20 -9.08
C ALA A 66 -11.79 -9.32 -10.46
N GLU A 67 -11.39 -10.35 -11.21
CA GLU A 67 -11.92 -10.69 -12.53
C GLU A 67 -12.00 -12.21 -12.69
N ALA A 68 -13.09 -12.72 -13.28
CA ALA A 68 -13.29 -14.16 -13.45
C ALA A 68 -12.37 -14.78 -14.51
N ASN A 69 -11.97 -13.99 -15.52
CA ASN A 69 -11.12 -14.47 -16.60
C ASN A 69 -9.70 -14.76 -16.09
N ALA A 70 -9.17 -15.93 -16.45
CA ALA A 70 -7.78 -16.29 -16.12
C ALA A 70 -6.79 -15.57 -17.02
N ALA A 71 -5.58 -15.36 -16.51
CA ALA A 71 -4.45 -14.93 -17.30
C ALA A 71 -4.14 -15.94 -18.43
N PHE A 72 -3.50 -15.46 -19.50
CA PHE A 72 -3.03 -16.32 -20.58
C PHE A 72 -1.96 -17.29 -20.07
N LYS A 73 -2.09 -18.57 -20.47
CA LYS A 73 -1.11 -19.60 -20.07
C LYS A 73 0.18 -19.57 -20.90
N PHE A 74 0.09 -19.01 -22.10
CA PHE A 74 1.19 -19.02 -23.09
C PHE A 74 1.19 -17.69 -23.86
N GLY A 75 2.34 -17.38 -24.44
CA GLY A 75 2.49 -16.26 -25.38
C GLY A 75 2.86 -14.93 -24.78
N SER A 76 3.16 -14.86 -23.47
CA SER A 76 3.73 -13.67 -22.84
C SER A 76 5.17 -13.89 -22.41
N THR A 77 5.96 -12.83 -22.47
CA THR A 77 7.27 -12.74 -21.84
C THR A 77 7.13 -12.04 -20.51
N GLY A 78 7.99 -12.35 -19.56
CA GLY A 78 8.03 -11.72 -18.26
C GLY A 78 9.40 -11.92 -17.62
N GLU A 79 9.70 -11.09 -16.64
CA GLU A 79 10.96 -11.13 -15.89
C GLU A 79 10.65 -11.41 -14.42
N ILE A 80 11.61 -12.00 -13.72
CA ILE A 80 11.50 -12.33 -12.29
C ILE A 80 12.75 -11.81 -11.58
N ASN A 81 12.60 -11.38 -10.34
CA ASN A 81 13.67 -10.78 -9.53
C ASN A 81 14.29 -9.53 -10.16
N VAL A 82 13.46 -8.73 -10.79
CA VAL A 82 13.80 -7.41 -11.34
C VAL A 82 13.01 -6.32 -10.61
N PRO A 83 13.45 -5.05 -10.64
CA PRO A 83 12.64 -3.94 -10.17
C PRO A 83 11.33 -3.85 -10.96
N VAL A 84 10.21 -3.65 -10.26
CA VAL A 84 8.88 -3.54 -10.87
C VAL A 84 8.18 -2.25 -10.43
N ALA A 85 7.40 -1.66 -11.32
CA ALA A 85 6.55 -0.54 -10.97
C ALA A 85 5.18 -1.05 -10.54
N VAL A 86 4.73 -0.71 -9.34
CA VAL A 86 3.42 -1.09 -8.78
C VAL A 86 2.80 0.11 -8.10
N GLY A 87 1.58 0.48 -8.47
CA GLY A 87 0.91 1.64 -7.91
C GLY A 87 1.66 2.97 -8.08
N GLY A 88 2.49 3.10 -9.13
CA GLY A 88 3.32 4.28 -9.38
C GLY A 88 4.65 4.32 -8.61
N ILE A 89 4.97 3.29 -7.83
CA ILE A 89 6.20 3.18 -7.03
C ILE A 89 7.07 2.06 -7.60
N ILE A 90 8.39 2.26 -7.62
CA ILE A 90 9.33 1.20 -7.98
C ILE A 90 9.66 0.38 -6.74
N VAL A 91 9.33 -0.90 -6.79
CA VAL A 91 9.68 -1.90 -5.78
C VAL A 91 10.84 -2.74 -6.30
N TYR A 92 11.86 -2.91 -5.48
CA TYR A 92 13.05 -3.69 -5.83
C TYR A 92 13.03 -5.04 -5.11
N PRO A 93 13.65 -6.07 -5.71
CA PRO A 93 13.86 -7.33 -5.00
C PRO A 93 14.59 -7.08 -3.68
N GLY A 94 14.03 -7.64 -2.58
CA GLY A 94 14.54 -7.46 -1.23
C GLY A 94 14.03 -6.22 -0.47
N ASP A 95 13.17 -5.40 -1.06
CA ASP A 95 12.49 -4.33 -0.31
C ASP A 95 11.58 -4.93 0.77
N ILE A 96 11.53 -4.26 1.91
CA ILE A 96 10.60 -4.59 3.00
C ILE A 96 9.26 -3.93 2.68
N LEU A 97 8.19 -4.72 2.67
CA LEU A 97 6.85 -4.23 2.47
C LEU A 97 6.07 -4.21 3.78
N VAL A 98 5.44 -3.08 4.07
CA VAL A 98 4.50 -2.92 5.18
C VAL A 98 3.16 -2.53 4.60
N GLY A 99 2.14 -3.33 4.83
CA GLY A 99 0.81 -3.11 4.25
C GLY A 99 -0.29 -3.30 5.28
N ASP A 100 -1.32 -2.46 5.16
CA ASP A 100 -2.56 -2.51 5.93
C ASP A 100 -3.76 -2.12 5.05
N GLU A 101 -4.90 -1.77 5.66
CA GLU A 101 -6.12 -1.37 4.94
C GLU A 101 -5.97 -0.06 4.16
N ASP A 102 -5.02 0.80 4.54
CA ASP A 102 -4.76 2.08 3.88
C ASP A 102 -3.84 1.93 2.65
N GLY A 103 -3.06 0.84 2.59
CA GLY A 103 -2.17 0.57 1.45
C GLY A 103 -0.85 -0.07 1.80
N ILE A 104 0.16 0.15 0.97
CA ILE A 104 1.47 -0.49 1.10
C ILE A 104 2.59 0.55 1.04
N VAL A 105 3.56 0.41 1.93
CA VAL A 105 4.82 1.15 1.91
C VAL A 105 5.97 0.20 1.58
N ALA A 106 6.82 0.58 0.63
CA ALA A 106 8.05 -0.12 0.31
C ALA A 106 9.26 0.57 0.95
N ILE A 107 10.04 -0.16 1.72
CA ILE A 107 11.17 0.35 2.48
C ILE A 107 12.44 -0.37 2.04
N ARG A 108 13.45 0.39 1.63
CA ARG A 108 14.78 -0.16 1.35
C ARG A 108 15.39 -0.72 2.62
N PRO A 109 15.99 -1.93 2.61
CA PRO A 109 16.58 -2.53 3.81
C PRO A 109 17.59 -1.62 4.52
N GLN A 110 18.39 -0.89 3.78
CA GLN A 110 19.37 0.05 4.34
C GLN A 110 18.75 1.23 5.11
N ASN A 111 17.49 1.54 4.85
CA ASN A 111 16.76 2.63 5.52
C ASN A 111 15.88 2.13 6.69
N ALA A 112 15.72 0.82 6.85
CA ALA A 112 14.75 0.22 7.78
C ALA A 112 14.95 0.70 9.23
N ALA A 113 16.18 0.71 9.71
CA ALA A 113 16.47 1.13 11.09
C ALA A 113 16.11 2.60 11.35
N LYS A 114 16.43 3.48 10.39
CA LYS A 114 16.09 4.90 10.49
C LYS A 114 14.57 5.11 10.42
N VAL A 115 13.91 4.49 9.47
CA VAL A 115 12.44 4.57 9.33
C VAL A 115 11.76 4.09 10.61
N LEU A 116 12.19 2.97 11.19
CA LEU A 116 11.63 2.46 12.44
C LEU A 116 11.79 3.46 13.60
N GLN A 117 12.94 4.12 13.70
CA GLN A 117 13.18 5.14 14.72
C GLN A 117 12.26 6.36 14.52
N ASP A 118 12.16 6.86 13.29
CA ASP A 118 11.35 8.03 12.95
C ASP A 118 9.85 7.74 13.19
N VAL A 119 9.37 6.54 12.82
CA VAL A 119 7.98 6.12 13.06
C VAL A 119 7.67 6.06 14.55
N LYS A 120 8.54 5.47 15.38
CA LYS A 120 8.33 5.42 16.83
C LYS A 120 8.15 6.81 17.42
N ALA A 121 9.04 7.74 17.09
CA ALA A 121 8.95 9.12 17.57
C ALA A 121 7.67 9.84 17.08
N LEU A 122 7.25 9.58 15.84
CA LEU A 122 6.02 10.13 15.28
C LEU A 122 4.79 9.57 16.00
N THR A 123 4.75 8.27 16.26
CA THR A 123 3.62 7.58 16.92
C THR A 123 3.43 8.14 18.33
N GLU A 124 4.49 8.27 19.13
CA GLU A 124 4.42 8.85 20.48
C GLU A 124 3.84 10.28 20.46
N LYS A 125 4.26 11.09 19.48
CA LYS A 125 3.74 12.45 19.30
C LYS A 125 2.26 12.44 18.89
N GLN A 126 1.87 11.55 18.00
CA GLN A 126 0.49 11.43 17.55
C GLN A 126 -0.44 10.96 18.66
N GLU A 127 -0.04 9.98 19.47
CA GLU A 127 -0.80 9.48 20.62
C GLU A 127 -1.04 10.62 21.64
N THR A 128 0.01 11.36 21.98
CA THR A 128 -0.07 12.53 22.86
C THR A 128 -1.07 13.55 22.32
N ASN A 129 -0.98 13.89 21.03
CA ASN A 129 -1.87 14.84 20.40
C ASN A 129 -3.32 14.36 20.38
N LEU A 130 -3.55 13.06 20.11
CA LEU A 130 -4.87 12.47 20.11
C LEU A 130 -5.53 12.53 21.50
N GLU A 131 -4.76 12.30 22.57
CA GLU A 131 -5.25 12.46 23.94
C GLU A 131 -5.66 13.90 24.25
N LEU A 132 -4.88 14.89 23.81
CA LEU A 132 -5.24 16.30 23.97
C LEU A 132 -6.52 16.64 23.23
N ILE A 133 -6.67 16.17 21.99
CA ILE A 133 -7.89 16.35 21.20
C ILE A 133 -9.10 15.75 21.90
N LYS A 134 -8.99 14.53 22.43
CA LYS A 134 -10.06 13.87 23.20
C LYS A 134 -10.47 14.63 24.45
N LYS A 135 -9.55 15.39 25.06
CA LYS A 135 -9.80 16.26 26.21
C LYS A 135 -10.34 17.65 25.81
N GLY A 136 -10.62 17.88 24.54
CA GLY A 136 -11.09 19.18 24.02
C GLY A 136 -10.00 20.24 23.90
N VAL A 137 -8.74 19.85 24.06
CA VAL A 137 -7.58 20.74 23.90
C VAL A 137 -7.01 20.54 22.50
N SER A 138 -7.39 21.42 21.58
CA SER A 138 -6.87 21.40 20.20
C SER A 138 -6.38 22.79 19.83
N ASP A 139 -5.11 23.07 20.06
CA ASP A 139 -4.51 24.34 19.63
C ASP A 139 -4.14 24.28 18.14
N ARG A 140 -4.90 25.03 17.33
CA ARG A 140 -4.66 25.22 15.89
C ARG A 140 -4.24 26.64 15.53
N SER A 141 -3.85 27.45 16.50
CA SER A 141 -3.43 28.86 16.29
C SER A 141 -2.29 28.98 15.30
N TRP A 142 -1.39 27.98 15.27
CA TRP A 142 -0.27 27.89 14.33
C TRP A 142 -0.69 27.79 12.86
N LEU A 143 -1.88 27.26 12.57
CA LEU A 143 -2.35 27.03 11.21
C LEU A 143 -2.59 28.34 10.46
N ARG A 144 -3.24 29.31 11.12
CA ARG A 144 -3.50 30.63 10.51
C ARG A 144 -2.20 31.32 10.15
N LYS A 145 -1.25 31.34 11.09
CA LYS A 145 0.08 31.92 10.88
C LYS A 145 0.82 31.26 9.71
N MET A 146 0.81 29.93 9.64
CA MET A 146 1.43 29.18 8.55
C MET A 146 0.80 29.50 7.19
N LEU A 147 -0.52 29.64 7.12
CA LEU A 147 -1.22 30.00 5.88
C LEU A 147 -0.87 31.41 5.42
N GLU A 148 -0.81 32.38 6.34
CA GLU A 148 -0.40 33.77 6.06
C GLU A 148 1.06 33.83 5.55
N GLU A 149 1.97 33.11 6.19
CA GLU A 149 3.38 33.01 5.78
C GLU A 149 3.53 32.33 4.39
N ALA A 150 2.64 31.41 4.05
CA ALA A 150 2.58 30.79 2.72
C ALA A 150 1.91 31.67 1.65
N GLY A 151 1.49 32.89 1.99
CA GLY A 151 0.85 33.81 1.07
C GLY A 151 -0.63 33.49 0.76
N CYS A 152 -1.28 32.67 1.60
CA CYS A 152 -2.70 32.38 1.43
C CYS A 152 -3.53 33.62 1.82
N GLN A 153 -4.44 34.00 0.95
CA GLN A 153 -5.44 35.02 1.24
C GLN A 153 -6.55 34.39 2.12
N ILE A 154 -6.70 34.90 3.35
CA ILE A 154 -7.76 34.45 4.27
C ILE A 154 -8.89 35.48 4.21
N ILE A 155 -10.08 35.03 3.82
CA ILE A 155 -11.29 35.85 3.72
C ILE A 155 -12.24 35.40 4.82
N ASP A 156 -12.47 36.29 5.80
CA ASP A 156 -13.31 36.02 6.98
C ASP A 156 -14.81 36.33 6.73
N LYS A 157 -15.28 36.14 5.48
CA LYS A 157 -16.68 36.30 5.10
C LYS A 157 -17.11 35.22 4.11
N ALA A 158 -18.40 34.99 4.00
CA ALA A 158 -18.93 34.04 3.05
C ALA A 158 -18.81 34.60 1.61
N TRP A 159 -18.50 33.75 0.62
CA TRP A 159 -18.27 34.15 -0.76
C TRP A 159 -19.45 34.90 -1.39
N TYR A 160 -20.69 34.65 -0.94
CA TYR A 160 -21.91 35.28 -1.45
C TYR A 160 -22.18 36.68 -0.83
N GLU A 161 -21.44 37.11 0.18
CA GLU A 161 -21.61 38.45 0.78
C GLU A 161 -21.05 39.58 -0.10
N ASP A 162 -20.31 39.24 -1.18
CA ASP A 162 -19.82 40.20 -2.14
C ASP A 162 -20.81 40.45 -3.29
N GLU A 163 -21.89 39.67 -3.42
CA GLU A 163 -22.90 39.80 -4.50
C GLU A 163 -24.16 40.62 -4.09
N ALA A 164 -24.16 41.22 -2.91
CA ALA A 164 -25.32 41.97 -2.35
C ALA A 164 -25.12 43.50 -2.49
#